data_b619aa80a26aed1e59615dde96934d61
#
_entry.id   b619aa80a26aed1e59615dde96934d61
#
_cell.length_a   1.000
_cell.length_b   1.000
_cell.length_c   1.000
_cell.angle_alpha   90.00
_cell.angle_beta   90.00
_cell.angle_gamma   90.00
#
_symmetry.space_group_name_H-M   'P 1'
#
loop_
_entity.id
_entity.type
_entity.pdbx_description
1 polymer ?
#
loop_
_entity_poly.entity_id
_entity_poly.type
_entity_poly.pdbx_seq_one_letter_code
_entity_poly.pdbx_strand_id
1 'polypeptide(L)'
;LFAMNELNNDWNKPYKKSARVVGDVIGKYHPHGDSAVYDTIVRMAQPFSLRYMLVDGQGNFGSVDGDSAAAMRYTEVRMAKMSHELLADLEKETVDYVPNYDGTEQIPDVLPTKVPNLLVNGSSGIAVGMATNIPPHNLTEVINGCLALIQNPDMSIADLIEYIPGPDFPTAAIINGKKGIEQAYLTGRGKVYIRARAEIEVDEKTGRETIIVHEIPYQVNKARLIEKIAELVKDKKIEGISALRDESDKDGMRI
;
A
#
# COMPACT_ATOMS: atom_id res chain seq x y z
N LEU A 1 9.47 6.46 10.26
CA LEU A 1 9.86 5.22 10.98
C LEU A 1 11.05 5.46 11.91
N PHE A 2 12.12 6.13 11.44
CA PHE A 2 13.29 6.43 12.29
C PHE A 2 12.91 7.21 13.57
N ALA A 3 12.08 8.26 13.45
CA ALA A 3 11.57 9.00 14.60
C ALA A 3 10.80 8.11 15.59
N MET A 4 10.02 7.17 15.11
CA MET A 4 9.31 6.21 15.96
C MET A 4 10.28 5.27 16.71
N ASN A 5 11.37 4.87 16.05
CA ASN A 5 12.44 4.10 16.67
C ASN A 5 13.10 4.87 17.82
N GLU A 6 13.49 6.12 17.58
CA GLU A 6 14.09 7.00 18.58
C GLU A 6 13.15 7.29 19.76
N LEU A 7 11.85 7.32 19.53
CA LEU A 7 10.83 7.44 20.57
C LEU A 7 10.53 6.13 21.31
N ASN A 8 11.23 5.05 21.00
CA ASN A 8 10.94 3.71 21.53
C ASN A 8 9.46 3.31 21.31
N ASN A 9 8.92 3.66 20.14
CA ASN A 9 7.54 3.42 19.75
C ASN A 9 7.43 2.16 18.87
N ASP A 10 7.99 1.06 19.39
CA ASP A 10 8.08 -0.22 18.68
C ASP A 10 6.77 -1.02 18.76
N TRP A 11 6.68 -2.07 17.97
CA TRP A 11 5.49 -2.92 17.81
C TRP A 11 4.99 -3.54 19.13
N ASN A 12 5.88 -3.78 20.09
CA ASN A 12 5.59 -4.36 21.39
C ASN A 12 5.48 -3.31 22.52
N LYS A 13 5.44 -2.04 22.19
CA LYS A 13 5.32 -0.91 23.12
C LYS A 13 3.90 -0.31 23.06
N PRO A 14 3.51 0.46 24.07
CA PRO A 14 2.25 1.20 24.05
C PRO A 14 2.17 2.14 22.85
N TYR A 15 0.96 2.35 22.35
CA TYR A 15 0.70 3.36 21.33
C TYR A 15 1.06 4.76 21.83
N LYS A 16 1.49 5.62 20.91
CA LYS A 16 1.68 7.06 21.14
C LYS A 16 0.74 7.86 20.25
N LYS A 17 0.35 9.06 20.68
CA LYS A 17 -0.41 9.96 19.82
C LYS A 17 0.33 10.24 18.51
N SER A 18 -0.38 10.19 17.39
CA SER A 18 0.20 10.49 16.07
C SER A 18 0.83 11.89 16.06
N ALA A 19 0.18 12.86 16.72
CA ALA A 19 0.72 14.22 16.86
C ALA A 19 2.10 14.28 17.52
N ARG A 20 2.41 13.35 18.44
CA ARG A 20 3.75 13.26 19.06
C ARG A 20 4.80 12.88 18.03
N VAL A 21 4.53 11.84 17.24
CA VAL A 21 5.46 11.37 16.20
C VAL A 21 5.65 12.46 15.13
N VAL A 22 4.57 13.08 14.68
CA VAL A 22 4.61 14.19 13.71
C VAL A 22 5.49 15.34 14.24
N GLY A 23 5.30 15.73 15.51
CA GLY A 23 6.09 16.79 16.13
C GLY A 23 7.59 16.50 16.17
N ASP A 24 7.98 15.28 16.55
CA ASP A 24 9.39 14.89 16.54
C ASP A 24 9.98 14.86 15.13
N VAL A 25 9.24 14.37 14.12
CA VAL A 25 9.69 14.34 12.73
C VAL A 25 9.98 15.77 12.24
N ILE A 26 9.04 16.69 12.42
CA ILE A 26 9.17 18.07 11.95
C ILE A 26 10.26 18.81 12.72
N GLY A 27 10.28 18.64 14.02
CA GLY A 27 11.21 19.36 14.89
C GLY A 27 12.65 18.94 14.76
N LYS A 28 12.91 17.64 14.49
CA LYS A 28 14.27 17.09 14.53
C LYS A 28 14.81 16.67 13.17
N TYR A 29 13.98 16.12 12.29
CA TYR A 29 14.48 15.38 11.13
C TYR A 29 14.04 15.95 9.79
N HIS A 30 12.81 16.45 9.68
CA HIS A 30 12.21 16.81 8.40
C HIS A 30 11.28 18.03 8.53
N PRO A 31 11.80 19.27 8.41
CA PRO A 31 11.08 20.51 8.66
C PRO A 31 10.12 20.89 7.52
N HIS A 32 9.09 20.06 7.30
CA HIS A 32 8.05 20.26 6.29
C HIS A 32 6.68 20.34 6.97
N GLY A 33 5.62 20.52 6.19
CA GLY A 33 4.26 20.63 6.73
C GLY A 33 3.81 19.39 7.50
N ASP A 34 3.16 19.60 8.63
CA ASP A 34 2.64 18.56 9.51
C ASP A 34 1.65 17.62 8.81
N SER A 35 0.81 18.17 7.94
CA SER A 35 -0.14 17.40 7.14
C SER A 35 0.56 16.34 6.26
N ALA A 36 1.63 16.71 5.58
CA ALA A 36 2.38 15.77 4.72
C ALA A 36 3.00 14.61 5.53
N VAL A 37 3.53 14.91 6.71
CA VAL A 37 4.08 13.89 7.63
C VAL A 37 2.96 13.00 8.15
N TYR A 38 1.84 13.57 8.58
CA TYR A 38 0.70 12.80 9.07
C TYR A 38 0.07 11.93 8.00
N ASP A 39 -0.14 12.45 6.78
CA ASP A 39 -0.65 11.68 5.65
C ASP A 39 0.25 10.48 5.31
N THR A 40 1.56 10.64 5.47
CA THR A 40 2.51 9.53 5.30
C THR A 40 2.31 8.46 6.38
N ILE A 41 2.13 8.84 7.64
CA ILE A 41 1.81 7.92 8.74
C ILE A 41 0.49 7.20 8.47
N VAL A 42 -0.54 7.94 8.06
CA VAL A 42 -1.86 7.41 7.72
C VAL A 42 -1.75 6.35 6.63
N ARG A 43 -1.06 6.65 5.53
CA ARG A 43 -0.87 5.70 4.43
C ARG A 43 -0.17 4.41 4.89
N MET A 44 0.84 4.51 5.75
CA MET A 44 1.55 3.35 6.29
C MET A 44 0.70 2.47 7.22
N ALA A 45 -0.42 3.00 7.74
CA ALA A 45 -1.35 2.30 8.61
C ALA A 45 -2.61 1.77 7.89
N GLN A 46 -2.78 2.09 6.61
CA GLN A 46 -3.98 1.71 5.85
C GLN A 46 -3.79 0.34 5.17
N PRO A 47 -4.63 -0.67 5.50
CA PRO A 47 -4.52 -2.01 4.92
C PRO A 47 -4.88 -2.08 3.43
N PHE A 48 -5.58 -1.05 2.91
CA PHE A 48 -5.89 -0.92 1.47
C PHE A 48 -4.85 -0.11 0.69
N SER A 49 -3.88 0.50 1.37
CA SER A 49 -2.80 1.30 0.76
C SER A 49 -1.48 0.55 0.67
N LEU A 50 -1.11 -0.20 1.71
CA LEU A 50 0.11 -1.00 1.73
C LEU A 50 -0.23 -2.50 1.81
N ARG A 51 0.48 -3.30 1.03
CA ARG A 51 0.37 -4.77 1.09
C ARG A 51 0.83 -5.30 2.46
N TYR A 52 1.87 -4.71 3.02
CA TYR A 52 2.39 -4.97 4.37
C TYR A 52 2.51 -3.65 5.11
N MET A 53 1.62 -3.42 6.07
CA MET A 53 1.60 -2.16 6.83
C MET A 53 2.88 -1.96 7.62
N LEU A 54 3.38 -0.73 7.66
CA LEU A 54 4.57 -0.33 8.38
C LEU A 54 4.24 0.37 9.71
N VAL A 55 3.02 0.83 9.87
CA VAL A 55 2.50 1.43 11.09
C VAL A 55 1.29 0.65 11.56
N ASP A 56 1.27 0.33 12.85
CA ASP A 56 0.12 -0.21 13.56
C ASP A 56 -0.63 0.97 14.18
N GLY A 57 -1.82 1.24 13.64
CA GLY A 57 -2.64 2.39 14.01
C GLY A 57 -3.84 2.01 14.85
N GLN A 58 -4.20 2.88 15.80
CA GLN A 58 -5.40 2.78 16.61
C GLN A 58 -6.25 4.05 16.43
N GLY A 59 -7.49 3.86 15.97
CA GLY A 59 -8.41 4.94 15.65
C GLY A 59 -8.87 4.89 14.19
N ASN A 60 -9.41 6.01 13.69
CA ASN A 60 -9.89 6.13 12.32
C ASN A 60 -8.76 6.63 11.40
N PHE A 61 -8.28 5.76 10.52
CA PHE A 61 -7.27 6.05 9.50
C PHE A 61 -7.84 6.15 8.08
N GLY A 62 -9.12 6.47 7.96
CA GLY A 62 -9.80 6.56 6.67
C GLY A 62 -10.33 5.22 6.16
N SER A 63 -10.91 5.24 4.96
CA SER A 63 -11.51 4.07 4.33
C SER A 63 -11.25 4.01 2.84
N VAL A 64 -11.59 2.88 2.23
CA VAL A 64 -11.54 2.68 0.78
C VAL A 64 -12.54 3.57 0.02
N ASP A 65 -13.51 4.16 0.72
CA ASP A 65 -14.43 5.17 0.18
C ASP A 65 -13.82 6.57 0.06
N GLY A 66 -12.60 6.73 0.53
CA GLY A 66 -11.90 8.01 0.51
C GLY A 66 -12.20 8.91 1.71
N ASP A 67 -12.78 8.35 2.77
CA ASP A 67 -12.92 9.09 4.02
C ASP A 67 -11.56 9.49 4.57
N SER A 68 -11.49 10.70 5.08
CA SER A 68 -10.28 11.21 5.71
C SER A 68 -10.02 10.52 7.05
N ALA A 69 -8.75 10.35 7.39
CA ALA A 69 -8.37 9.97 8.74
C ALA A 69 -8.82 11.03 9.75
N ALA A 70 -9.07 10.60 10.99
CA ALA A 70 -9.27 11.54 12.09
C ALA A 70 -8.01 12.39 12.31
N ALA A 71 -8.17 13.57 12.89
CA ALA A 71 -7.04 14.46 13.17
C ALA A 71 -5.99 13.76 14.05
N MET A 72 -4.70 14.07 13.85
CA MET A 72 -3.56 13.42 14.50
C MET A 72 -3.58 13.46 16.03
N ARG A 73 -4.35 14.36 16.63
CA ARG A 73 -4.54 14.41 18.09
C ARG A 73 -5.45 13.29 18.63
N TYR A 74 -6.24 12.66 17.76
CA TYR A 74 -7.15 11.57 18.14
C TYR A 74 -6.58 10.19 17.86
N THR A 75 -5.80 10.03 16.78
CA THR A 75 -5.23 8.74 16.40
C THR A 75 -3.96 8.43 17.19
N GLU A 76 -3.67 7.15 17.33
CA GLU A 76 -2.49 6.64 18.01
C GLU A 76 -1.76 5.65 17.11
N VAL A 77 -0.44 5.59 17.23
CA VAL A 77 0.42 4.78 16.38
C VAL A 77 1.54 4.11 17.16
N ARG A 78 2.05 3.04 16.60
CA ARG A 78 3.34 2.41 16.90
C ARG A 78 3.86 1.76 15.63
N MET A 79 5.12 1.39 15.59
CA MET A 79 5.65 0.63 14.47
C MET A 79 4.96 -0.72 14.34
N ALA A 80 4.72 -1.17 13.12
CA ALA A 80 4.40 -2.56 12.87
C ALA A 80 5.66 -3.44 13.04
N LYS A 81 5.49 -4.73 13.28
CA LYS A 81 6.63 -5.66 13.48
C LYS A 81 7.58 -5.67 12.29
N MET A 82 7.07 -5.54 11.07
CA MET A 82 7.90 -5.45 9.86
C MET A 82 8.81 -4.23 9.87
N SER A 83 8.35 -3.09 10.39
CA SER A 83 9.17 -1.87 10.48
C SER A 83 10.34 -2.01 11.44
N HIS A 84 10.19 -2.81 12.49
CA HIS A 84 11.30 -3.18 13.37
C HIS A 84 12.43 -3.85 12.57
N GLU A 85 12.11 -4.76 11.66
CA GLU A 85 13.08 -5.45 10.80
C GLU A 85 13.72 -4.50 9.75
N LEU A 86 12.99 -3.46 9.31
CA LEU A 86 13.56 -2.44 8.40
C LEU A 86 14.62 -1.57 9.08
N LEU A 87 14.51 -1.38 10.38
CA LEU A 87 15.37 -0.53 11.22
C LEU A 87 16.41 -1.33 11.99
N ALA A 88 16.36 -2.66 11.92
CA ALA A 88 17.27 -3.51 12.66
C ALA A 88 18.74 -3.27 12.27
N ASP A 89 19.63 -3.33 13.25
CA ASP A 89 21.08 -3.18 13.11
C ASP A 89 21.55 -1.75 12.74
N LEU A 90 20.73 -0.72 12.94
CA LEU A 90 21.15 0.69 12.80
C LEU A 90 22.36 1.02 13.68
N GLU A 91 22.40 0.45 14.91
CA GLU A 91 23.47 0.66 15.88
C GLU A 91 24.79 -0.06 15.53
N LYS A 92 24.81 -0.85 14.46
CA LYS A 92 25.97 -1.65 14.02
C LYS A 92 26.73 -1.04 12.85
N GLU A 93 26.56 0.23 12.60
CA GLU A 93 27.23 0.95 11.51
C GLU A 93 26.98 0.31 10.12
N THR A 94 25.77 -0.19 9.92
CA THR A 94 25.35 -0.85 8.67
C THR A 94 25.01 0.13 7.56
N VAL A 95 24.77 1.40 7.91
CA VAL A 95 24.43 2.49 7.01
C VAL A 95 25.13 3.77 7.43
N ASP A 96 25.35 4.68 6.50
CA ASP A 96 25.91 5.98 6.78
C ASP A 96 24.90 6.89 7.46
N TYR A 97 25.40 7.80 8.30
CA TYR A 97 24.64 8.83 8.95
C TYR A 97 25.02 10.21 8.40
N VAL A 98 24.04 11.05 8.24
CA VAL A 98 24.20 12.44 7.79
C VAL A 98 23.60 13.40 8.80
N PRO A 99 24.11 14.64 8.92
CA PRO A 99 23.47 15.62 9.79
C PRO A 99 22.08 15.98 9.27
N ASN A 100 21.16 16.25 10.20
CA ASN A 100 19.84 16.81 9.88
C ASN A 100 19.98 18.26 9.36
N TYR A 101 18.84 18.92 9.11
CA TYR A 101 18.76 20.24 8.49
C TYR A 101 19.50 21.36 9.25
N ASP A 102 19.66 21.27 10.58
CA ASP A 102 20.35 22.25 11.42
C ASP A 102 21.65 21.74 12.05
N GLY A 103 22.04 20.52 11.77
CA GLY A 103 23.26 19.89 12.27
C GLY A 103 23.20 19.41 13.72
N THR A 104 22.04 19.46 14.39
CA THR A 104 21.88 19.07 15.80
C THR A 104 21.67 17.58 16.00
N GLU A 105 21.20 16.87 14.98
CA GLU A 105 20.94 15.43 15.01
C GLU A 105 21.65 14.73 13.86
N GLN A 106 21.90 13.44 14.03
CA GLN A 106 22.38 12.55 12.97
C GLN A 106 21.22 11.63 12.55
N ILE A 107 21.00 11.50 11.24
CA ILE A 107 19.95 10.63 10.68
C ILE A 107 20.58 9.61 9.73
N PRO A 108 20.05 8.38 9.67
CA PRO A 108 20.53 7.41 8.67
C PRO A 108 20.18 7.91 7.26
N ASP A 109 21.15 7.85 6.36
CA ASP A 109 20.96 8.22 4.96
C ASP A 109 19.96 7.29 4.27
N VAL A 110 20.03 6.00 4.59
CA VAL A 110 19.08 4.96 4.19
C VAL A 110 18.79 4.03 5.36
N LEU A 111 17.71 3.25 5.30
CA LEU A 111 17.44 2.21 6.29
C LEU A 111 18.17 0.91 5.92
N PRO A 112 18.61 0.10 6.92
CA PRO A 112 19.29 -1.18 6.67
C PRO A 112 18.45 -2.19 5.89
N THR A 113 17.15 -2.21 6.12
CA THR A 113 16.12 -2.99 5.42
C THR A 113 16.44 -4.48 5.25
N LYS A 114 16.20 -5.29 6.29
CA LYS A 114 16.29 -6.76 6.17
C LYS A 114 15.19 -7.40 5.32
N VAL A 115 14.15 -6.63 4.99
CA VAL A 115 13.01 -7.06 4.18
C VAL A 115 13.04 -6.30 2.85
N PRO A 116 12.79 -6.94 1.70
CA PRO A 116 12.82 -6.29 0.39
C PRO A 116 11.61 -5.37 0.18
N ASN A 117 11.53 -4.30 0.98
CA ASN A 117 10.36 -3.41 1.07
C ASN A 117 10.00 -2.73 -0.25
N LEU A 118 11.00 -2.42 -1.11
CA LEU A 118 10.75 -1.82 -2.42
C LEU A 118 9.84 -2.70 -3.29
N LEU A 119 10.02 -4.02 -3.24
CA LEU A 119 9.20 -4.96 -4.01
C LEU A 119 7.88 -5.28 -3.30
N VAL A 120 7.92 -5.54 -1.99
CA VAL A 120 6.71 -6.03 -1.30
C VAL A 120 5.66 -4.95 -1.08
N ASN A 121 6.05 -3.70 -0.87
CA ASN A 121 5.11 -2.57 -0.76
C ASN A 121 5.07 -1.68 -2.01
N GLY A 122 5.98 -1.90 -2.94
CA GLY A 122 6.08 -1.06 -4.13
C GLY A 122 6.58 0.35 -3.84
N SER A 123 6.56 1.18 -4.85
CA SER A 123 6.89 2.60 -4.75
C SER A 123 6.16 3.37 -5.84
N SER A 124 5.67 4.54 -5.53
CA SER A 124 5.13 5.47 -6.51
C SER A 124 5.59 6.88 -6.22
N GLY A 125 5.97 7.62 -7.25
CA GLY A 125 6.41 8.99 -7.09
C GLY A 125 6.61 9.68 -8.42
N ILE A 126 6.51 11.01 -8.38
CA ILE A 126 6.69 11.88 -9.53
C ILE A 126 7.90 12.78 -9.25
N ALA A 127 8.92 12.67 -10.09
CA ALA A 127 10.09 13.54 -10.07
C ALA A 127 10.14 14.39 -11.34
N VAL A 128 11.06 15.35 -11.38
CA VAL A 128 11.26 16.16 -12.59
C VAL A 128 11.83 15.28 -13.70
N GLY A 129 11.08 15.16 -14.78
CA GLY A 129 11.47 14.41 -15.98
C GLY A 129 11.27 12.89 -15.90
N MET A 130 10.88 12.32 -14.76
CA MET A 130 10.59 10.90 -14.64
C MET A 130 9.56 10.61 -13.54
N ALA A 131 8.95 9.43 -13.60
CA ALA A 131 8.06 8.92 -12.56
C ALA A 131 8.38 7.45 -12.30
N THR A 132 8.12 6.98 -11.08
CA THR A 132 8.19 5.56 -10.72
C THR A 132 6.81 5.07 -10.28
N ASN A 133 6.50 3.83 -10.64
CA ASN A 133 5.26 3.16 -10.19
C ASN A 133 5.52 1.65 -10.13
N ILE A 134 6.16 1.22 -9.05
CA ILE A 134 6.45 -0.18 -8.76
C ILE A 134 5.28 -0.73 -7.95
N PRO A 135 4.58 -1.77 -8.44
CA PRO A 135 3.48 -2.37 -7.70
C PRO A 135 3.98 -3.20 -6.51
N PRO A 136 3.14 -3.45 -5.50
CA PRO A 136 3.46 -4.36 -4.41
C PRO A 136 3.51 -5.82 -4.87
N HIS A 137 4.27 -6.66 -4.15
CA HIS A 137 4.45 -8.08 -4.44
C HIS A 137 4.31 -8.92 -3.17
N ASN A 138 4.06 -10.22 -3.36
CA ASN A 138 3.96 -11.18 -2.27
C ASN A 138 5.34 -11.44 -1.64
N LEU A 139 5.44 -11.32 -0.32
CA LEU A 139 6.70 -11.50 0.40
C LEU A 139 7.31 -12.89 0.21
N THR A 140 6.50 -13.94 0.26
CA THR A 140 6.98 -15.32 0.09
C THR A 140 7.52 -15.52 -1.32
N GLU A 141 6.83 -15.03 -2.35
CA GLU A 141 7.29 -15.10 -3.74
C GLU A 141 8.62 -14.36 -3.93
N VAL A 142 8.72 -13.14 -3.39
CA VAL A 142 9.97 -12.33 -3.46
C VAL A 142 11.13 -13.04 -2.76
N ILE A 143 10.91 -13.58 -1.56
CA ILE A 143 11.96 -14.33 -0.84
C ILE A 143 12.37 -15.60 -1.59
N ASN A 144 11.43 -16.33 -2.17
CA ASN A 144 11.76 -17.49 -3.00
C ASN A 144 12.60 -17.10 -4.23
N GLY A 145 12.27 -15.98 -4.87
CA GLY A 145 13.08 -15.41 -5.95
C GLY A 145 14.49 -15.02 -5.50
N CYS A 146 14.63 -14.39 -4.33
CA CYS A 146 15.93 -14.09 -3.74
C CYS A 146 16.77 -15.36 -3.47
N LEU A 147 16.16 -16.38 -2.88
CA LEU A 147 16.84 -17.66 -2.60
C LEU A 147 17.29 -18.34 -3.89
N ALA A 148 16.46 -18.35 -4.93
CA ALA A 148 16.81 -18.89 -6.22
C ALA A 148 17.99 -18.13 -6.87
N LEU A 149 17.98 -16.79 -6.81
CA LEU A 149 19.05 -15.95 -7.34
C LEU A 149 20.38 -16.14 -6.59
N ILE A 150 20.35 -16.35 -5.26
CA ILE A 150 21.54 -16.67 -4.47
C ILE A 150 22.15 -18.02 -4.92
N GLN A 151 21.31 -19.01 -5.22
CA GLN A 151 21.77 -20.33 -5.70
C GLN A 151 22.27 -20.28 -7.13
N ASN A 152 21.69 -19.45 -7.97
CA ASN A 152 22.08 -19.25 -9.37
C ASN A 152 22.10 -17.76 -9.72
N PRO A 153 23.24 -17.05 -9.49
CA PRO A 153 23.36 -15.61 -9.74
C PRO A 153 23.15 -15.18 -11.20
N ASP A 154 23.29 -16.11 -12.14
CA ASP A 154 23.16 -15.87 -13.57
C ASP A 154 21.72 -16.04 -14.10
N MET A 155 20.73 -16.18 -13.20
CA MET A 155 19.32 -16.28 -13.58
C MET A 155 18.89 -15.09 -14.42
N SER A 156 18.16 -15.37 -15.48
CA SER A 156 17.50 -14.34 -16.28
C SER A 156 16.25 -13.79 -15.57
N ILE A 157 15.79 -12.62 -16.02
CA ILE A 157 14.49 -12.06 -15.55
C ILE A 157 13.35 -13.03 -15.86
N ALA A 158 13.40 -13.73 -17.00
CA ALA A 158 12.40 -14.72 -17.37
C ALA A 158 12.34 -15.88 -16.37
N ASP A 159 13.50 -16.35 -15.87
CA ASP A 159 13.56 -17.39 -14.84
C ASP A 159 13.01 -16.87 -13.50
N LEU A 160 13.30 -15.62 -13.13
CA LEU A 160 12.80 -15.01 -11.89
C LEU A 160 11.28 -14.82 -11.89
N ILE A 161 10.66 -14.61 -13.05
CA ILE A 161 9.19 -14.50 -13.20
C ILE A 161 8.48 -15.80 -12.77
N GLU A 162 9.13 -16.95 -12.83
CA GLU A 162 8.56 -18.21 -12.33
C GLU A 162 8.38 -18.21 -10.80
N TYR A 163 9.21 -17.44 -10.07
CA TYR A 163 9.13 -17.27 -8.62
C TYR A 163 8.26 -16.07 -8.23
N ILE A 164 8.30 -14.99 -9.03
CA ILE A 164 7.58 -13.72 -8.78
C ILE A 164 6.68 -13.47 -10.00
N PRO A 165 5.53 -14.16 -10.10
CA PRO A 165 4.72 -14.18 -11.33
C PRO A 165 3.98 -12.87 -11.60
N GLY A 166 3.88 -11.97 -10.62
CA GLY A 166 3.21 -10.70 -10.80
C GLY A 166 2.99 -9.92 -9.50
N PRO A 167 2.37 -8.75 -9.61
CA PRO A 167 1.96 -7.95 -8.46
C PRO A 167 1.00 -8.68 -7.52
N ASP A 168 1.04 -8.34 -6.23
CA ASP A 168 0.11 -8.79 -5.19
C ASP A 168 -0.45 -7.56 -4.46
N PHE A 169 -1.65 -7.14 -4.87
CA PHE A 169 -2.27 -5.93 -4.36
C PHE A 169 -2.97 -6.15 -3.01
N PRO A 170 -2.92 -5.18 -2.08
CA PRO A 170 -3.59 -5.30 -0.79
C PRO A 170 -5.12 -5.41 -0.90
N THR A 171 -5.69 -4.94 -2.01
CA THR A 171 -7.12 -4.97 -2.31
C THR A 171 -7.54 -6.15 -3.17
N ALA A 172 -6.64 -7.12 -3.38
CA ALA A 172 -6.85 -8.31 -4.20
C ALA A 172 -7.27 -7.99 -5.65
N ALA A 173 -8.46 -8.38 -6.08
CA ALA A 173 -8.93 -8.27 -7.47
C ALA A 173 -8.19 -9.22 -8.45
N ILE A 174 -8.41 -9.07 -9.74
CA ILE A 174 -7.92 -9.99 -10.76
C ILE A 174 -7.05 -9.24 -11.76
N ILE A 175 -5.81 -9.69 -11.95
CA ILE A 175 -4.97 -9.19 -13.05
C ILE A 175 -5.39 -9.90 -14.34
N ASN A 176 -5.75 -9.13 -15.35
CA ASN A 176 -6.22 -9.61 -16.63
C ASN A 176 -5.08 -9.74 -17.64
N GLY A 177 -4.48 -10.93 -17.69
CA GLY A 177 -3.39 -11.28 -18.60
C GLY A 177 -2.00 -11.03 -18.05
N LYS A 178 -1.01 -11.80 -18.52
CA LYS A 178 0.39 -11.77 -18.05
C LYS A 178 1.30 -10.88 -18.88
N LYS A 179 0.98 -10.64 -20.15
CA LYS A 179 1.88 -9.94 -21.10
C LYS A 179 2.34 -8.57 -20.62
N GLY A 180 1.47 -7.81 -19.97
CA GLY A 180 1.83 -6.50 -19.41
C GLY A 180 2.80 -6.58 -18.24
N ILE A 181 2.70 -7.63 -17.41
CA ILE A 181 3.61 -7.92 -16.30
C ILE A 181 5.00 -8.27 -16.85
N GLU A 182 5.07 -9.23 -17.76
CA GLU A 182 6.32 -9.67 -18.42
C GLU A 182 7.04 -8.48 -19.08
N GLN A 183 6.29 -7.67 -19.82
CA GLN A 183 6.82 -6.47 -20.44
C GLN A 183 7.38 -5.48 -19.41
N ALA A 184 6.63 -5.25 -18.30
CA ALA A 184 7.06 -4.34 -17.24
C ALA A 184 8.36 -4.81 -16.59
N TYR A 185 8.49 -6.11 -16.31
CA TYR A 185 9.68 -6.67 -15.66
C TYR A 185 10.90 -6.70 -16.60
N LEU A 186 10.70 -7.00 -17.87
CA LEU A 186 11.79 -7.05 -18.86
C LEU A 186 12.30 -5.67 -19.27
N THR A 187 11.41 -4.68 -19.37
CA THR A 187 11.72 -3.38 -19.98
C THR A 187 11.60 -2.18 -19.02
N GLY A 188 11.07 -2.40 -17.83
CA GLY A 188 10.70 -1.33 -16.89
C GLY A 188 9.41 -0.58 -17.27
N ARG A 189 8.71 -0.99 -18.33
CA ARG A 189 7.47 -0.36 -18.81
C ARG A 189 6.47 -1.41 -19.24
N GLY A 190 5.27 -1.40 -18.65
CA GLY A 190 4.18 -2.29 -19.00
C GLY A 190 2.84 -1.77 -18.52
N LYS A 191 1.76 -2.29 -19.06
CA LYS A 191 0.38 -1.97 -18.65
C LYS A 191 -0.23 -3.21 -18.04
N VAL A 192 -0.61 -3.12 -16.77
CA VAL A 192 -1.30 -4.17 -16.03
C VAL A 192 -2.77 -3.77 -15.90
N TYR A 193 -3.66 -4.60 -16.40
CA TYR A 193 -5.10 -4.41 -16.30
C TYR A 193 -5.62 -5.18 -15.09
N ILE A 194 -6.27 -4.45 -14.18
CA ILE A 194 -6.87 -5.02 -12.97
C ILE A 194 -8.38 -4.93 -13.10
N ARG A 195 -9.07 -6.03 -12.83
CA ARG A 195 -10.53 -6.12 -12.84
C ARG A 195 -11.04 -6.46 -11.44
N ALA A 196 -12.22 -5.93 -11.13
CA ALA A 196 -12.96 -6.32 -9.95
C ALA A 196 -13.24 -7.83 -9.94
N ARG A 197 -13.33 -8.41 -8.75
CA ARG A 197 -13.91 -9.74 -8.57
C ARG A 197 -15.41 -9.57 -8.40
N ALA A 198 -16.15 -10.11 -9.35
CA ALA A 198 -17.60 -10.04 -9.35
C ALA A 198 -18.22 -11.38 -9.70
N GLU A 199 -19.42 -11.62 -9.22
CA GLU A 199 -20.25 -12.76 -9.54
C GLU A 199 -21.68 -12.32 -9.87
N ILE A 200 -22.45 -13.19 -10.51
CA ILE A 200 -23.84 -12.96 -10.84
C ILE A 200 -24.68 -13.90 -10.00
N GLU A 201 -25.52 -13.34 -9.15
CA GLU A 201 -26.54 -14.07 -8.39
C GLU A 201 -27.88 -13.98 -9.12
N VAL A 202 -28.60 -15.10 -9.22
CA VAL A 202 -29.93 -15.17 -9.83
C VAL A 202 -30.95 -15.48 -8.75
N ASP A 203 -31.94 -14.62 -8.56
CA ASP A 203 -33.09 -14.89 -7.69
C ASP A 203 -33.98 -15.94 -8.34
N GLU A 204 -34.06 -17.13 -7.75
CA GLU A 204 -34.82 -18.28 -8.28
C GLU A 204 -36.33 -18.01 -8.43
N LYS A 205 -36.87 -17.08 -7.65
CA LYS A 205 -38.31 -16.76 -7.68
C LYS A 205 -38.69 -15.75 -8.74
N THR A 206 -37.84 -14.74 -8.93
CA THR A 206 -38.12 -13.61 -9.80
C THR A 206 -37.36 -13.67 -11.15
N GLY A 207 -36.33 -14.53 -11.24
CA GLY A 207 -35.39 -14.57 -12.36
C GLY A 207 -34.52 -13.32 -12.50
N ARG A 208 -34.52 -12.44 -11.48
CA ARG A 208 -33.72 -11.22 -11.52
C ARG A 208 -32.26 -11.55 -11.26
N GLU A 209 -31.38 -10.99 -12.09
CA GLU A 209 -29.93 -11.10 -11.95
C GLU A 209 -29.38 -9.91 -11.16
N THR A 210 -28.41 -10.18 -10.29
CA THR A 210 -27.70 -9.18 -9.50
C THR A 210 -26.20 -9.41 -9.66
N ILE A 211 -25.46 -8.37 -10.08
CA ILE A 211 -24.00 -8.37 -10.11
C ILE A 211 -23.52 -8.00 -8.71
N ILE A 212 -22.75 -8.87 -8.08
CA ILE A 212 -22.17 -8.65 -6.76
C ILE A 212 -20.66 -8.46 -6.93
N VAL A 213 -20.13 -7.32 -6.47
CA VAL A 213 -18.71 -7.02 -6.51
C VAL A 213 -18.12 -7.14 -5.11
N HIS A 214 -17.14 -8.04 -4.95
CA HIS A 214 -16.47 -8.34 -3.66
C HIS A 214 -15.09 -7.68 -3.54
N GLU A 215 -14.43 -7.41 -4.66
CA GLU A 215 -13.10 -6.79 -4.70
C GLU A 215 -13.05 -5.78 -5.83
N ILE A 216 -12.42 -4.64 -5.58
CA ILE A 216 -12.19 -3.59 -6.56
C ILE A 216 -10.69 -3.38 -6.81
N PRO A 217 -10.28 -2.86 -7.97
CA PRO A 217 -8.86 -2.63 -8.26
C PRO A 217 -8.16 -1.74 -7.24
N TYR A 218 -6.87 -2.00 -7.06
CA TYR A 218 -5.99 -1.20 -6.19
C TYR A 218 -6.03 0.29 -6.55
N GLN A 219 -6.07 1.14 -5.53
CA GLN A 219 -6.15 2.61 -5.63
C GLN A 219 -7.45 3.14 -6.27
N VAL A 220 -8.48 2.31 -6.42
CA VAL A 220 -9.82 2.76 -6.81
C VAL A 220 -10.59 3.16 -5.56
N ASN A 221 -11.15 4.36 -5.57
CA ASN A 221 -12.07 4.84 -4.54
C ASN A 221 -13.46 4.23 -4.77
N LYS A 222 -13.98 3.49 -3.79
CA LYS A 222 -15.25 2.76 -3.91
C LYS A 222 -16.44 3.70 -4.13
N ALA A 223 -16.55 4.77 -3.36
CA ALA A 223 -17.65 5.73 -3.49
C ALA A 223 -17.68 6.38 -4.88
N ARG A 224 -16.53 6.84 -5.38
CA ARG A 224 -16.42 7.42 -6.74
C ARG A 224 -16.72 6.41 -7.84
N LEU A 225 -16.36 5.14 -7.64
CA LEU A 225 -16.70 4.07 -8.59
C LEU A 225 -18.22 3.92 -8.68
N ILE A 226 -18.91 3.85 -7.56
CA ILE A 226 -20.37 3.73 -7.49
C ILE A 226 -21.05 4.95 -8.13
N GLU A 227 -20.61 6.16 -7.81
CA GLU A 227 -21.08 7.40 -8.44
C GLU A 227 -20.89 7.36 -9.96
N LYS A 228 -19.72 6.90 -10.43
CA LYS A 228 -19.43 6.81 -11.86
C LYS A 228 -20.32 5.81 -12.59
N ILE A 229 -20.62 4.68 -11.99
CA ILE A 229 -21.58 3.72 -12.54
C ILE A 229 -22.97 4.37 -12.63
N ALA A 230 -23.42 5.04 -11.57
CA ALA A 230 -24.72 5.73 -11.58
C ALA A 230 -24.82 6.82 -12.68
N GLU A 231 -23.74 7.60 -12.88
CA GLU A 231 -23.68 8.56 -13.99
C GLU A 231 -23.81 7.90 -15.37
N LEU A 232 -23.07 6.80 -15.59
CA LEU A 232 -23.09 6.09 -16.87
C LEU A 232 -24.47 5.49 -17.17
N VAL A 233 -25.18 5.02 -16.15
CA VAL A 233 -26.56 4.56 -16.27
C VAL A 233 -27.51 5.72 -16.60
N LYS A 234 -27.40 6.85 -15.91
CA LYS A 234 -28.17 8.06 -16.17
C LYS A 234 -27.95 8.60 -17.58
N ASP A 235 -26.73 8.57 -18.06
CA ASP A 235 -26.31 9.01 -19.39
C ASP A 235 -26.66 7.98 -20.48
N LYS A 236 -27.29 6.86 -20.12
CA LYS A 236 -27.64 5.76 -21.05
C LYS A 236 -26.43 5.15 -21.79
N LYS A 237 -25.23 5.22 -21.16
CA LYS A 237 -24.02 4.58 -21.67
C LYS A 237 -23.91 3.12 -21.20
N ILE A 238 -24.60 2.79 -20.12
CA ILE A 238 -24.82 1.43 -19.62
C ILE A 238 -26.31 1.24 -19.46
N GLU A 239 -26.84 0.15 -20.02
CA GLU A 239 -28.24 -0.22 -19.94
C GLU A 239 -28.44 -1.48 -19.09
N GLY A 240 -29.66 -1.70 -18.60
CA GLY A 240 -30.03 -2.91 -17.86
C GLY A 240 -29.83 -2.84 -16.35
N ILE A 241 -29.23 -1.80 -15.82
CA ILE A 241 -29.06 -1.61 -14.35
C ILE A 241 -30.29 -0.86 -13.82
N SER A 242 -31.05 -1.49 -12.94
CA SER A 242 -32.25 -0.92 -12.32
C SER A 242 -32.02 -0.38 -10.92
N ALA A 243 -31.01 -0.87 -10.20
CA ALA A 243 -30.63 -0.43 -8.86
C ALA A 243 -29.13 -0.56 -8.66
N LEU A 244 -28.56 0.28 -7.82
CA LEU A 244 -27.16 0.27 -7.44
C LEU A 244 -27.07 0.52 -5.93
N ARG A 245 -26.40 -0.36 -5.20
CA ARG A 245 -26.30 -0.29 -3.74
C ARG A 245 -24.90 -0.60 -3.28
N ASP A 246 -24.47 0.04 -2.19
CA ASP A 246 -23.33 -0.37 -1.40
C ASP A 246 -23.85 -1.04 -0.11
N GLU A 247 -23.63 -2.33 -0.02
CA GLU A 247 -24.02 -3.17 1.12
C GLU A 247 -22.77 -3.65 1.90
N SER A 248 -21.62 -2.98 1.67
CA SER A 248 -20.37 -3.31 2.36
C SER A 248 -20.47 -3.07 3.86
N ASP A 249 -19.90 -3.96 4.64
CA ASP A 249 -19.87 -3.89 6.10
C ASP A 249 -18.51 -4.36 6.65
N LYS A 250 -18.45 -4.62 7.96
CA LYS A 250 -17.25 -5.12 8.65
C LYS A 250 -16.78 -6.51 8.15
N ASP A 251 -17.66 -7.27 7.53
CA ASP A 251 -17.39 -8.64 7.07
C ASP A 251 -16.85 -8.65 5.63
N GLY A 252 -16.96 -7.53 4.90
CA GLY A 252 -16.37 -7.38 3.58
C GLY A 252 -17.07 -6.38 2.67
N MET A 253 -16.49 -6.25 1.47
CA MET A 253 -17.04 -5.44 0.40
C MET A 253 -18.17 -6.18 -0.32
N ARG A 254 -19.29 -5.46 -0.54
CA ARG A 254 -20.43 -5.93 -1.33
C ARG A 254 -21.10 -4.74 -2.02
N ILE A 255 -20.83 -4.57 -3.30
CA ILE A 255 -21.47 -3.55 -4.15
C ILE A 255 -22.42 -4.24 -5.09
#